data_555e53c7d00b3af15dda8329cf481985
#
_entry.id   555e53c7d00b3af15dda8329cf481985
#
_cell.length_a   1.000
_cell.length_b   1.000
_cell.length_c   1.000
_cell.angle_alpha   90.00
_cell.angle_beta   90.00
_cell.angle_gamma   90.00
#
_symmetry.space_group_name_H-M   'P 1'
#
loop_
_entity.id
_entity.type
_entity.pdbx_description
1 polymer ?
#
loop_
_entity_poly.entity_id
_entity_poly.type
_entity_poly.pdbx_seq_one_letter_code
_entity_poly.pdbx_strand_id
1 'polypeptide(L)'
;MTLKSDLKQSLETLRVPIIGRTLGDVGRVVELAIDGDATLRVELGIPAERIRDELAEVIRLHIADQCDGVGMDVTIETKIVAHGVQRNLSPLPEVRNIIAVASGKGGVGKSTTAVNLALAL
;
A
#
# COMPACT_ATOMS: atom_id res chain seq x y z
N MET A 1 26.58 1.56 10.44
CA MET A 1 25.37 1.09 9.76
C MET A 1 25.01 -0.28 10.26
N THR A 2 23.77 -0.50 10.56
CA THR A 2 23.29 -1.80 11.01
C THR A 2 22.65 -2.54 9.85
N LEU A 3 22.73 -3.85 9.84
CA LEU A 3 22.06 -4.71 8.86
C LEU A 3 20.57 -4.36 8.72
N LYS A 4 19.94 -4.02 9.82
CA LYS A 4 18.54 -3.58 9.88
C LYS A 4 18.27 -2.31 9.08
N SER A 5 19.16 -1.33 9.14
CA SER A 5 19.05 -0.08 8.39
C SER A 5 19.21 -0.31 6.89
N ASP A 6 20.19 -1.10 6.52
CA ASP A 6 20.48 -1.42 5.13
C ASP A 6 19.34 -2.22 4.50
N LEU A 7 18.79 -3.18 5.25
CA LEU A 7 17.66 -3.98 4.81
C LEU A 7 16.39 -3.12 4.64
N LYS A 8 16.14 -2.21 5.56
CA LYS A 8 15.02 -1.27 5.46
C LYS A 8 15.12 -0.42 4.21
N GLN A 9 16.29 0.16 3.94
CA GLN A 9 16.52 0.97 2.75
C GLN A 9 16.36 0.15 1.47
N SER A 10 16.89 -1.06 1.46
CA SER A 10 16.74 -1.98 0.33
C SER A 10 15.27 -2.31 0.05
N LEU A 11 14.47 -2.55 1.10
CA LEU A 11 13.03 -2.81 0.98
C LEU A 11 12.27 -1.59 0.43
N GLU A 12 12.62 -0.39 0.84
CA GLU A 12 11.96 0.82 0.35
C GLU A 12 12.19 1.06 -1.15
N THR A 13 13.27 0.53 -1.71
CA THR A 13 13.56 0.62 -3.15
C THR A 13 12.97 -0.52 -3.98
N LEU A 14 12.39 -1.52 -3.32
CA LEU A 14 11.77 -2.67 -3.98
C LEU A 14 10.55 -2.25 -4.79
N ARG A 15 10.44 -2.73 -6.02
CA ARG A 15 9.28 -2.46 -6.88
C ARG A 15 8.08 -3.29 -6.48
N VAL A 16 6.96 -2.63 -6.31
CA VAL A 16 5.68 -3.29 -6.02
C VAL A 16 5.14 -3.91 -7.32
N PRO A 17 4.74 -5.20 -7.31
CA PRO A 17 4.17 -5.86 -8.48
C PRO A 17 2.96 -5.11 -9.04
N ILE A 18 2.82 -5.14 -10.35
CA ILE A 18 1.68 -4.52 -11.07
C ILE A 18 1.70 -3.00 -11.09
N ILE A 19 2.02 -2.36 -9.97
CA ILE A 19 1.97 -0.90 -9.81
C ILE A 19 3.20 -0.22 -10.44
N GLY A 20 4.36 -0.87 -10.39
CA GLY A 20 5.61 -0.34 -10.95
C GLY A 20 6.25 0.80 -10.15
N ARG A 21 5.71 1.11 -8.98
CA ARG A 21 6.30 2.06 -8.04
C ARG A 21 7.07 1.34 -6.94
N THR A 22 7.97 2.05 -6.27
CA THR A 22 8.72 1.48 -5.15
C THR A 22 7.84 1.37 -3.90
N LEU A 23 8.22 0.46 -3.00
CA LEU A 23 7.52 0.31 -1.73
C LEU A 23 7.55 1.60 -0.90
N GLY A 24 8.65 2.35 -0.95
CA GLY A 24 8.77 3.64 -0.27
C GLY A 24 7.82 4.71 -0.81
N ASP A 25 7.43 4.63 -2.09
CA ASP A 25 6.47 5.56 -2.70
C ASP A 25 5.02 5.30 -2.27
N VAL A 26 4.65 4.05 -2.06
CA VAL A 26 3.26 3.64 -1.78
C VAL A 26 3.02 3.24 -0.33
N GLY A 27 4.08 3.14 0.47
CA GLY A 27 3.96 2.72 1.85
C GLY A 27 5.24 2.94 2.63
N ARG A 28 5.33 2.26 3.77
CA ARG A 28 6.51 2.33 4.64
C ARG A 28 6.68 1.03 5.42
N VAL A 29 7.90 0.78 5.85
CA VAL A 29 8.22 -0.27 6.82
C VAL A 29 7.97 0.28 8.22
N VAL A 30 7.00 -0.28 8.91
CA VAL A 30 6.61 0.15 10.27
C VAL A 30 7.46 -0.54 11.31
N GLU A 31 7.68 -1.84 11.14
CA GLU A 31 8.41 -2.66 12.09
C GLU A 31 9.28 -3.66 11.35
N LEU A 32 10.51 -3.78 11.80
CA LEU A 32 11.47 -4.75 11.30
C LEU A 32 12.26 -5.30 12.50
N ALA A 33 12.03 -6.56 12.84
CA ALA A 33 12.76 -7.28 13.87
C ALA A 33 13.50 -8.45 13.21
N ILE A 34 14.79 -8.57 13.51
CA ILE A 34 15.68 -9.62 12.98
C ILE A 34 16.08 -10.58 14.08
N ASP A 35 16.03 -10.14 15.33
CA ASP A 35 16.44 -10.94 16.50
C ASP A 35 15.30 -11.87 16.92
N GLY A 36 15.57 -13.15 17.00
CA GLY A 36 14.57 -14.18 17.34
C GLY A 36 13.70 -14.54 16.14
N ASP A 37 12.40 -14.52 16.30
CA ASP A 37 11.46 -14.68 15.20
C ASP A 37 11.47 -13.41 14.36
N ALA A 38 12.06 -13.52 13.17
CA ALA A 38 12.17 -12.37 12.27
C ALA A 38 10.80 -11.94 11.78
N THR A 39 10.44 -10.70 12.02
CA THR A 39 9.14 -10.14 11.63
C THR A 39 9.30 -8.84 10.86
N LEU A 40 8.47 -8.67 9.85
CA LEU A 40 8.38 -7.45 9.05
C LEU A 40 6.92 -7.01 8.96
N ARG A 41 6.68 -5.77 9.29
CA ARG A 41 5.37 -5.16 9.14
C ARG A 41 5.45 -3.96 8.20
N VAL A 42 4.69 -4.02 7.13
CA VAL A 42 4.64 -3.00 6.09
C VAL A 42 3.24 -2.41 6.05
N GLU A 43 3.17 -1.09 6.01
CA GLU A 43 1.93 -0.34 5.90
C GLU A 43 1.87 0.33 4.53
N LEU A 44 0.80 0.08 3.77
CA LEU A 44 0.57 0.65 2.46
C LEU A 44 -0.51 1.73 2.53
N GLY A 45 -0.28 2.84 1.85
CA GLY A 45 -1.25 3.93 1.71
C GLY A 45 -2.20 3.77 0.52
N ILE A 46 -2.23 2.60 -0.10
CA ILE A 46 -3.08 2.26 -1.25
C ILE A 46 -3.88 1.00 -0.97
N PRO A 47 -5.03 0.78 -1.63
CA PRO A 47 -5.73 -0.50 -1.57
C PRO A 47 -4.85 -1.61 -2.15
N ALA A 48 -4.56 -2.61 -1.35
CA ALA A 48 -3.57 -3.64 -1.71
C ALA A 48 -4.04 -5.08 -1.50
N GLU A 49 -5.33 -5.30 -1.30
CA GLU A 49 -5.85 -6.65 -1.01
C GLU A 49 -5.55 -7.66 -2.12
N ARG A 50 -5.64 -7.23 -3.37
CA ARG A 50 -5.38 -8.09 -4.53
C ARG A 50 -3.91 -8.42 -4.76
N ILE A 51 -3.01 -7.57 -4.30
CA ILE A 51 -1.56 -7.75 -4.49
C ILE A 51 -0.83 -8.15 -3.22
N ARG A 52 -1.54 -8.26 -2.10
CA ARG A 52 -0.96 -8.53 -0.79
C ARG A 52 -0.10 -9.80 -0.78
N ASP A 53 -0.65 -10.91 -1.25
CA ASP A 53 0.04 -12.20 -1.24
C ASP A 53 1.25 -12.20 -2.17
N GLU A 54 1.10 -11.64 -3.35
CA GLU A 54 2.19 -11.50 -4.32
C GLU A 54 3.30 -10.58 -3.81
N LEU A 55 2.94 -9.45 -3.21
CA LEU A 55 3.88 -8.53 -2.61
C LEU A 55 4.61 -9.17 -1.42
N ALA A 56 3.90 -9.90 -0.56
CA ALA A 56 4.50 -10.63 0.55
C ALA A 56 5.53 -11.64 0.07
N GLU A 57 5.24 -12.36 -1.00
CA GLU A 57 6.17 -13.32 -1.59
C GLU A 57 7.42 -12.63 -2.18
N VAL A 58 7.25 -11.54 -2.90
CA VAL A 58 8.36 -10.73 -3.44
C VAL A 58 9.24 -10.23 -2.30
N ILE A 59 8.66 -9.76 -1.21
CA ILE A 59 9.40 -9.29 -0.04
C ILE A 59 10.16 -10.45 0.61
N ARG A 60 9.54 -11.61 0.79
CA ARG A 60 10.20 -12.79 1.37
C ARG A 60 11.40 -13.23 0.55
N LEU A 61 11.27 -13.28 -0.76
CA LEU A 61 12.35 -13.63 -1.67
C LEU A 61 13.49 -12.62 -1.60
N HIS A 62 13.17 -11.35 -1.55
CA HIS A 62 14.16 -10.27 -1.43
C HIS A 62 14.96 -10.39 -0.12
N ILE A 63 14.26 -10.64 1.00
CA ILE A 63 14.89 -10.80 2.31
C ILE A 63 15.74 -12.07 2.35
N ALA A 64 15.26 -13.17 1.81
CA ALA A 64 16.02 -14.43 1.75
C ALA A 64 17.32 -14.29 0.97
N ASP A 65 17.31 -13.51 -0.10
CA ASP A 65 18.51 -13.20 -0.87
C ASP A 65 19.51 -12.33 -0.10
N GLN A 66 19.04 -11.38 0.69
CA GLN A 66 19.87 -10.44 1.46
C GLN A 66 20.37 -11.02 2.79
N CYS A 67 19.66 -11.98 3.36
CA CYS A 67 19.88 -12.49 4.72
C CYS A 67 20.14 -14.01 4.78
N ASP A 68 20.80 -14.58 3.80
CA ASP A 68 21.22 -15.99 3.78
C ASP A 68 20.11 -17.01 4.09
N GLY A 69 18.91 -16.76 3.56
CA GLY A 69 17.80 -17.69 3.70
C GLY A 69 17.05 -17.64 5.03
N VAL A 70 17.24 -16.59 5.81
CA VAL A 70 16.46 -16.39 7.04
C VAL A 70 14.99 -16.19 6.67
N GLY A 71 14.14 -17.07 7.19
CA GLY A 71 12.68 -16.92 7.07
C GLY A 71 12.20 -15.71 7.86
N MET A 72 11.32 -14.92 7.27
CA MET A 72 10.72 -13.78 7.93
C MET A 72 9.22 -13.80 7.81
N ASP A 73 8.51 -13.56 8.89
CA ASP A 73 7.07 -13.38 8.87
C ASP A 73 6.74 -11.97 8.37
N VAL A 74 6.06 -11.89 7.23
CA VAL A 74 5.74 -10.62 6.57
C VAL A 74 4.26 -10.33 6.72
N THR A 75 3.94 -9.22 7.37
CA THR A 75 2.58 -8.70 7.51
C THR A 75 2.43 -7.42 6.70
N ILE A 76 1.44 -7.37 5.83
CA ILE A 76 1.12 -6.20 5.02
C ILE A 76 -0.24 -5.67 5.44
N GLU A 77 -0.27 -4.42 5.87
CA GLU A 77 -1.48 -3.72 6.29
C GLU A 77 -1.78 -2.57 5.34
N THR A 78 -3.04 -2.26 5.17
CA THR A 78 -3.48 -1.09 4.40
C THR A 78 -3.97 -0.03 5.36
N LYS A 79 -3.38 1.17 5.26
CA LYS A 79 -3.82 2.34 6.01
C LYS A 79 -3.98 3.53 5.08
N ILE A 80 -5.18 3.72 4.61
CA ILE A 80 -5.54 4.86 3.78
C ILE A 80 -5.98 5.99 4.68
N VAL A 81 -5.25 7.10 4.64
CA VAL A 81 -5.56 8.28 5.43
C VAL A 81 -6.54 9.17 4.67
N ALA A 82 -7.64 9.54 5.32
CA ALA A 82 -8.56 10.51 4.77
C ALA A 82 -7.88 11.89 4.73
N HIS A 83 -7.82 12.47 3.55
CA HIS A 83 -7.27 13.82 3.40
C HIS A 83 -8.28 14.88 3.86
N GLY A 84 -7.77 15.95 4.47
CA GLY A 84 -8.59 17.08 4.85
C GLY A 84 -9.25 17.72 3.64
N VAL A 85 -10.53 18.05 3.80
CA VAL A 85 -11.30 18.82 2.83
C VAL A 85 -11.09 20.31 3.06
N GLN A 86 -11.69 21.15 2.21
CA GLN A 86 -11.59 22.62 2.32
C GLN A 86 -11.93 23.14 3.74
N ARG A 87 -11.39 24.31 4.04
CA ARG A 87 -11.66 24.99 5.33
C ARG A 87 -13.15 25.01 5.63
N ASN A 88 -13.52 24.71 6.87
CA ASN A 88 -14.89 24.67 7.40
C ASN A 88 -15.76 23.49 6.94
N LEU A 89 -15.18 22.49 6.27
CA LEU A 89 -15.85 21.24 5.97
C LEU A 89 -15.27 20.11 6.81
N SER A 90 -16.12 19.30 7.39
CA SER A 90 -15.70 18.10 8.11
C SER A 90 -15.77 16.89 7.20
N PRO A 91 -14.70 16.10 7.09
CA PRO A 91 -14.77 14.84 6.34
C PRO A 91 -15.71 13.86 7.05
N LEU A 92 -16.32 12.97 6.30
CA LEU A 92 -17.11 11.87 6.86
C LEU A 92 -16.14 10.90 7.54
N PRO A 93 -16.25 10.66 8.85
CA PRO A 93 -15.19 9.98 9.62
C PRO A 93 -14.97 8.50 9.20
N GLU A 94 -16.00 7.86 8.67
CA GLU A 94 -15.92 6.46 8.23
C GLU A 94 -15.64 6.30 6.74
N VAL A 95 -15.54 7.41 6.00
CA VAL A 95 -15.24 7.40 4.56
C VAL A 95 -13.78 7.75 4.34
N ARG A 96 -13.02 6.82 3.83
CA ARG A 96 -11.57 7.00 3.59
C ARG A 96 -11.28 7.81 2.34
N ASN A 97 -12.04 7.58 1.29
CA ASN A 97 -11.86 8.24 -0.01
C ASN A 97 -13.21 8.61 -0.60
N ILE A 98 -13.26 9.75 -1.24
CA ILE A 98 -14.45 10.20 -1.98
C ILE A 98 -14.01 10.44 -3.42
N ILE A 99 -14.67 9.77 -4.33
CA ILE A 99 -14.45 9.94 -5.78
C ILE A 99 -15.67 10.64 -6.36
N ALA A 100 -15.46 11.83 -6.90
CA ALA A 100 -16.51 12.57 -7.56
C ALA A 100 -16.51 12.29 -9.06
N VAL A 101 -17.67 11.90 -9.60
CA VAL A 101 -17.85 11.71 -11.03
C VAL A 101 -18.80 12.78 -11.55
N ALA A 102 -18.29 13.66 -12.41
CA ALA A 102 -19.02 14.80 -12.91
C ALA A 102 -18.88 14.94 -14.43
N SER A 103 -19.84 15.60 -15.04
CA SER A 103 -19.76 15.98 -16.45
C SER A 103 -20.38 17.36 -16.66
N GLY A 104 -19.88 18.11 -17.63
CA GLY A 104 -20.45 19.39 -18.04
C GLY A 104 -21.60 19.26 -19.00
N LYS A 105 -21.95 18.04 -19.41
CA LYS A 105 -23.00 17.75 -20.42
C LYS A 105 -23.79 16.52 -20.02
N GLY A 106 -25.10 16.55 -20.16
CA GLY A 106 -25.96 15.40 -19.91
C GLY A 106 -25.85 14.32 -21.02
N GLY A 107 -26.20 13.09 -20.68
CA GLY A 107 -26.27 11.99 -21.66
C GLY A 107 -24.91 11.40 -22.07
N VAL A 108 -23.82 11.63 -21.31
CA VAL A 108 -22.47 11.13 -21.62
C VAL A 108 -22.09 9.85 -20.87
N GLY A 109 -23.04 9.24 -20.14
CA GLY A 109 -22.80 8.01 -19.40
C GLY A 109 -22.20 8.20 -18.02
N LYS A 110 -22.34 9.37 -17.41
CA LYS A 110 -21.82 9.68 -16.07
C LYS A 110 -22.31 8.69 -15.00
N SER A 111 -23.62 8.43 -14.94
CA SER A 111 -24.20 7.50 -13.97
C SER A 111 -23.72 6.06 -14.20
N THR A 112 -23.63 5.64 -15.45
CA THR A 112 -23.09 4.30 -15.81
C THR A 112 -21.64 4.17 -15.39
N THR A 113 -20.82 5.18 -15.63
CA THR A 113 -19.41 5.20 -15.21
C THR A 113 -19.30 5.13 -13.69
N ALA A 114 -20.10 5.91 -12.95
CA ALA A 114 -20.08 5.92 -11.49
C ALA A 114 -20.44 4.55 -10.90
N VAL A 115 -21.49 3.91 -11.41
CA VAL A 115 -21.92 2.58 -10.96
C VAL A 115 -20.85 1.52 -11.26
N ASN A 116 -20.31 1.51 -12.47
CA ASN A 116 -19.26 0.54 -12.84
C ASN A 116 -17.98 0.74 -12.03
N LEU A 117 -17.60 1.98 -11.77
CA LEU A 117 -16.45 2.28 -10.91
C LEU A 117 -16.68 1.79 -9.48
N ALA A 118 -17.86 2.03 -8.92
CA ALA A 118 -18.20 1.56 -7.56
C ALA A 118 -18.16 0.03 -7.45
N LEU A 119 -18.60 -0.69 -8.48
CA LEU A 119 -18.55 -2.14 -8.50
C LEU A 119 -17.13 -2.70 -8.73
N ALA A 120 -16.25 -1.92 -9.34
CA ALA A 120 -14.86 -2.32 -9.60
C ALA A 120 -13.92 -2.10 -8.40
N LEU A 121 -14.24 -1.19 -7.50
CA LEU A 121 -13.46 -0.87 -6.31
C LEU A 121 -13.85 -1.76 -5.13
#